data_22eee2fa57917d4d1feabbda88b83166
#
_entry.id   22eee2fa57917d4d1feabbda88b83166
#
_cell.length_a   1.000
_cell.length_b   1.000
_cell.length_c   1.000
_cell.angle_alpha   90.00
_cell.angle_beta   90.00
_cell.angle_gamma   90.00
#
_symmetry.space_group_name_H-M   'P 1'
#
loop_
_entity.id
_entity.type
_entity.pdbx_description
1 polymer ?
#
loop_
_entity_poly.entity_id
_entity_poly.type
_entity_poly.pdbx_seq_one_letter_code
_entity_poly.pdbx_strand_id
1 'polypeptide(L)'
;MPNTRQGSIHLFRFAGVDLFLHWSWFLVAAYEIESHRRYYTSITWNILEYLALFSIVLMHEFGHALACRQVGGTADQILLWPFGGVAYVNPPQRPGAMRWSIAAGPLVNVALFPLLLAAVRVSRAQGWAQTMHDPYNFLRAVFYINLSLLVFNLLPIYPLDGGQILRSLLWFVFGRGRSLMIATILGFLGIAGFIGFALLIHYPWLIAISIYLLLVCWNGLRHAQVLLRQEKIPRREGFACPSCRMAPPVGARWKCGHCGQLFDTFETRAKCPGCGVQYDTTMCLHCREQHPMNEWVVNPYAGMGIVGGTVPTK
;
A
#
# COMPACT_ATOMS: atom_id res chain seq x y z
N MET A 1 -6.62 -16.09 -2.21
CA MET A 1 -6.98 -14.65 -2.24
C MET A 1 -8.40 -14.57 -1.75
N PRO A 2 -8.77 -13.74 -0.77
CA PRO A 2 -10.16 -13.56 -0.40
C PRO A 2 -10.93 -13.04 -1.62
N ASN A 3 -12.18 -13.45 -1.73
CA ASN A 3 -13.05 -13.17 -2.88
C ASN A 3 -13.47 -11.67 -2.85
N THR A 4 -12.53 -10.77 -3.20
CA THR A 4 -12.67 -9.30 -3.16
C THR A 4 -13.70 -8.76 -4.17
N ARG A 5 -14.28 -9.65 -4.98
CA ARG A 5 -15.29 -9.32 -5.99
C ARG A 5 -16.74 -9.35 -5.48
N GLN A 6 -16.99 -9.80 -4.24
CA GLN A 6 -18.35 -9.81 -3.71
C GLN A 6 -18.85 -8.36 -3.52
N GLY A 7 -19.92 -8.01 -4.24
CA GLY A 7 -20.54 -6.70 -4.19
C GLY A 7 -19.84 -5.60 -5.00
N SER A 8 -18.91 -5.94 -5.90
CA SER A 8 -18.21 -4.96 -6.73
C SER A 8 -18.54 -5.14 -8.21
N ILE A 9 -18.78 -4.04 -8.90
CA ILE A 9 -19.08 -3.96 -10.33
C ILE A 9 -17.79 -3.60 -11.06
N HIS A 10 -17.42 -4.36 -12.10
CA HIS A 10 -16.33 -3.99 -13.00
C HIS A 10 -16.80 -2.85 -13.89
N LEU A 11 -16.11 -1.71 -13.85
CA LEU A 11 -16.46 -0.54 -14.67
C LEU A 11 -15.76 -0.57 -16.02
N PHE A 12 -14.43 -0.57 -16.00
CA PHE A 12 -13.61 -0.58 -17.20
C PHE A 12 -12.17 -0.99 -16.88
N ARG A 13 -11.38 -1.20 -17.93
CA ARG A 13 -9.93 -1.41 -17.84
C ARG A 13 -9.21 -0.24 -18.51
N PHE A 14 -8.31 0.39 -17.77
CA PHE A 14 -7.49 1.50 -18.28
C PHE A 14 -6.02 1.31 -17.91
N ALA A 15 -5.12 1.53 -18.87
CA ALA A 15 -3.68 1.33 -18.70
C ALA A 15 -3.32 -0.06 -18.11
N GLY A 16 -4.12 -1.10 -18.41
CA GLY A 16 -3.93 -2.46 -17.91
C GLY A 16 -4.38 -2.68 -16.45
N VAL A 17 -5.04 -1.71 -15.82
CA VAL A 17 -5.62 -1.79 -14.47
C VAL A 17 -7.14 -1.93 -14.59
N ASP A 18 -7.69 -2.97 -13.96
CA ASP A 18 -9.13 -3.18 -13.87
C ASP A 18 -9.71 -2.34 -12.72
N LEU A 19 -10.71 -1.52 -13.05
CA LEU A 19 -11.41 -0.69 -12.07
C LEU A 19 -12.70 -1.36 -11.62
N PHE A 20 -12.82 -1.50 -10.31
CA PHE A 20 -14.02 -2.02 -9.65
C PHE A 20 -14.65 -0.96 -8.74
N LEU A 21 -15.97 -0.87 -8.76
CA LEU A 21 -16.77 -0.01 -7.91
C LEU A 21 -17.59 -0.87 -6.96
N HIS A 22 -17.43 -0.69 -5.66
CA HIS A 22 -18.28 -1.36 -4.69
C HIS A 22 -19.68 -0.70 -4.66
N TRP A 23 -20.74 -1.50 -4.56
CA TRP A 23 -22.12 -1.01 -4.60
C TRP A 23 -22.42 0.09 -3.56
N SER A 24 -21.72 0.08 -2.45
CA SER A 24 -21.87 1.09 -1.38
C SER A 24 -21.50 2.53 -1.80
N TRP A 25 -20.82 2.72 -2.93
CA TRP A 25 -20.61 4.03 -3.53
C TRP A 25 -21.92 4.71 -3.94
N PHE A 26 -22.96 3.93 -4.29
CA PHE A 26 -24.29 4.49 -4.54
C PHE A 26 -24.94 5.07 -3.28
N LEU A 27 -24.62 4.55 -2.09
CA LEU A 27 -25.04 5.14 -0.82
C LEU A 27 -24.32 6.47 -0.57
N VAL A 28 -23.02 6.54 -0.89
CA VAL A 28 -22.26 7.81 -0.83
C VAL A 28 -22.87 8.82 -1.80
N ALA A 29 -23.17 8.40 -3.04
CA ALA A 29 -23.82 9.25 -4.03
C ALA A 29 -25.14 9.82 -3.50
N ALA A 30 -26.01 8.97 -2.96
CA ALA A 30 -27.30 9.39 -2.42
C ALA A 30 -27.13 10.38 -1.25
N TYR A 31 -26.18 10.10 -0.35
CA TYR A 31 -25.89 10.98 0.79
C TYR A 31 -25.31 12.32 0.34
N GLU A 32 -24.31 12.34 -0.53
CA GLU A 32 -23.65 13.56 -1.02
C GLU A 32 -24.65 14.44 -1.81
N ILE A 33 -25.41 13.85 -2.73
CA ILE A 33 -26.40 14.56 -3.52
C ILE A 33 -27.47 15.18 -2.64
N GLU A 34 -27.97 14.46 -1.63
CA GLU A 34 -29.00 14.98 -0.72
C GLU A 34 -28.46 16.02 0.24
N SER A 35 -27.27 15.80 0.83
CA SER A 35 -26.66 16.74 1.79
C SER A 35 -26.28 18.07 1.16
N HIS A 36 -25.86 18.05 -0.11
CA HIS A 36 -25.45 19.25 -0.85
C HIS A 36 -26.57 19.88 -1.70
N ARG A 37 -27.78 19.33 -1.65
CA ARG A 37 -28.90 19.79 -2.47
C ARG A 37 -29.23 21.30 -2.33
N ARG A 38 -28.94 21.88 -1.17
CA ARG A 38 -29.20 23.31 -0.89
C ARG A 38 -28.15 24.27 -1.43
N TYR A 39 -27.01 23.76 -1.89
CA TYR A 39 -25.91 24.60 -2.37
C TYR A 39 -26.04 24.99 -3.84
N TYR A 40 -26.93 24.31 -4.58
CA TYR A 40 -27.12 24.50 -6.01
C TYR A 40 -28.58 24.70 -6.37
N THR A 41 -28.81 25.39 -7.48
CA THR A 41 -30.17 25.60 -8.01
C THR A 41 -30.71 24.39 -8.77
N SER A 42 -29.82 23.53 -9.28
CA SER A 42 -30.15 22.30 -10.02
C SER A 42 -29.42 21.09 -9.50
N ILE A 43 -30.13 19.95 -9.41
CA ILE A 43 -29.57 18.65 -9.05
C ILE A 43 -28.41 18.21 -9.97
N THR A 44 -28.36 18.72 -11.19
CA THR A 44 -27.27 18.44 -12.14
C THR A 44 -25.91 18.80 -11.56
N TRP A 45 -25.80 19.91 -10.83
CA TRP A 45 -24.56 20.36 -10.22
C TRP A 45 -24.14 19.45 -9.05
N ASN A 46 -25.09 18.93 -8.28
CA ASN A 46 -24.80 17.94 -7.23
C ASN A 46 -24.26 16.63 -7.84
N ILE A 47 -24.82 16.20 -8.97
CA ILE A 47 -24.32 15.02 -9.69
C ILE A 47 -22.91 15.28 -10.22
N LEU A 48 -22.66 16.45 -10.80
CA LEU A 48 -21.32 16.84 -11.29
C LEU A 48 -20.30 16.91 -10.14
N GLU A 49 -20.69 17.44 -8.97
CA GLU A 49 -19.82 17.47 -7.79
C GLU A 49 -19.45 16.06 -7.33
N TYR A 50 -20.43 15.16 -7.27
CA TYR A 50 -20.18 13.76 -6.95
C TYR A 50 -19.27 13.08 -7.99
N LEU A 51 -19.46 13.31 -9.28
CA LEU A 51 -18.60 12.80 -10.33
C LEU A 51 -17.18 13.38 -10.26
N ALA A 52 -17.04 14.64 -9.86
CA ALA A 52 -15.74 15.26 -9.62
C ALA A 52 -15.02 14.61 -8.41
N LEU A 53 -15.71 14.38 -7.29
CA LEU A 53 -15.20 13.62 -6.15
C LEU A 53 -14.69 12.26 -6.59
N PHE A 54 -15.52 11.50 -7.30
CA PHE A 54 -15.17 10.19 -7.84
C PHE A 54 -13.92 10.24 -8.73
N SER A 55 -13.87 11.23 -9.63
CA SER A 55 -12.74 11.39 -10.56
C SER A 55 -11.44 11.75 -9.85
N ILE A 56 -11.48 12.61 -8.82
CA ILE A 56 -10.29 12.99 -8.05
C ILE A 56 -9.76 11.78 -7.26
N VAL A 57 -10.64 11.01 -6.60
CA VAL A 57 -10.26 9.78 -5.90
C VAL A 57 -9.66 8.78 -6.89
N LEU A 58 -10.29 8.59 -8.05
CA LEU A 58 -9.79 7.68 -9.08
C LEU A 58 -8.41 8.09 -9.60
N MET A 59 -8.18 9.36 -9.90
CA MET A 59 -6.87 9.85 -10.34
C MET A 59 -5.80 9.64 -9.26
N HIS A 60 -6.14 9.85 -7.99
CA HIS A 60 -5.27 9.58 -6.86
C HIS A 60 -4.85 8.10 -6.81
N GLU A 61 -5.80 7.17 -6.92
CA GLU A 61 -5.52 5.72 -6.93
C GLU A 61 -4.69 5.28 -8.15
N PHE A 62 -4.96 5.87 -9.32
CA PHE A 62 -4.11 5.65 -10.49
C PHE A 62 -2.68 6.15 -10.28
N GLY A 63 -2.48 7.22 -9.53
CA GLY A 63 -1.16 7.67 -9.10
C GLY A 63 -0.37 6.55 -8.43
N HIS A 64 -0.95 5.89 -7.44
CA HIS A 64 -0.35 4.74 -6.75
C HIS A 64 -0.06 3.57 -7.71
N ALA A 65 -1.04 3.20 -8.52
CA ALA A 65 -0.93 2.05 -9.43
C ALA A 65 0.16 2.24 -10.47
N LEU A 66 0.21 3.40 -11.13
CA LEU A 66 1.21 3.71 -12.16
C LEU A 66 2.62 3.80 -11.57
N ALA A 67 2.78 4.48 -10.43
CA ALA A 67 4.07 4.58 -9.75
C ALA A 67 4.58 3.22 -9.25
N CYS A 68 3.67 2.33 -8.78
CA CYS A 68 4.04 0.97 -8.43
C CYS A 68 4.64 0.22 -9.61
N ARG A 69 4.02 0.32 -10.79
CA ARG A 69 4.53 -0.31 -12.01
C ARG A 69 5.86 0.28 -12.49
N GLN A 70 6.05 1.60 -12.36
CA GLN A 70 7.32 2.25 -12.71
C GLN A 70 8.51 1.69 -11.94
N VAL A 71 8.31 1.26 -10.70
CA VAL A 71 9.37 0.66 -9.87
C VAL A 71 9.50 -0.85 -10.01
N GLY A 72 8.78 -1.47 -10.96
CA GLY A 72 8.81 -2.90 -11.25
C GLY A 72 7.87 -3.72 -10.36
N GLY A 73 6.87 -3.10 -9.74
CA GLY A 73 5.79 -3.76 -9.03
C GLY A 73 4.60 -4.15 -9.91
N THR A 74 3.63 -4.83 -9.33
CA THR A 74 2.36 -5.18 -9.98
C THR A 74 1.22 -4.34 -9.43
N ALA A 75 0.34 -3.88 -10.30
CA ALA A 75 -0.86 -3.13 -9.97
C ALA A 75 -1.94 -3.47 -11.00
N ASP A 76 -2.79 -4.44 -10.67
CA ASP A 76 -3.73 -5.01 -11.63
C ASP A 76 -5.17 -4.57 -11.39
N GLN A 77 -5.48 -4.12 -10.18
CA GLN A 77 -6.84 -3.79 -9.78
C GLN A 77 -6.89 -2.55 -8.89
N ILE A 78 -7.90 -1.72 -9.10
CA ILE A 78 -8.30 -0.65 -8.19
C ILE A 78 -9.74 -0.94 -7.78
N LEU A 79 -10.01 -0.95 -6.48
CA LEU A 79 -11.35 -1.07 -5.92
C LEU A 79 -11.71 0.22 -5.19
N LEU A 80 -12.76 0.88 -5.63
CA LEU A 80 -13.29 2.07 -4.97
C LEU A 80 -14.33 1.67 -3.93
N TRP A 81 -14.05 2.03 -2.66
CA TRP A 81 -14.90 1.85 -1.48
C TRP A 81 -15.34 3.21 -0.94
N PRO A 82 -16.45 3.30 -0.16
CA PRO A 82 -16.94 4.56 0.38
C PRO A 82 -15.95 5.34 1.24
N PHE A 83 -15.00 4.64 1.85
CA PHE A 83 -13.97 5.24 2.73
C PHE A 83 -12.66 5.53 1.98
N GLY A 84 -12.65 5.45 0.64
CA GLY A 84 -11.51 5.71 -0.22
C GLY A 84 -11.33 4.64 -1.30
N GLY A 85 -10.32 4.80 -2.14
CA GLY A 85 -9.88 3.78 -3.07
C GLY A 85 -8.90 2.81 -2.41
N VAL A 86 -8.83 1.61 -2.94
CA VAL A 86 -7.79 0.63 -2.61
C VAL A 86 -7.17 0.15 -3.91
N ALA A 87 -6.02 0.71 -4.25
CA ALA A 87 -5.19 0.17 -5.31
C ALA A 87 -4.50 -1.10 -4.79
N TYR A 88 -4.80 -2.25 -5.43
CA TYR A 88 -4.08 -3.49 -5.14
C TYR A 88 -2.70 -3.43 -5.77
N VAL A 89 -1.79 -2.76 -5.09
CA VAL A 89 -0.41 -2.55 -5.51
C VAL A 89 0.53 -3.47 -4.73
N ASN A 90 1.48 -4.06 -5.42
CA ASN A 90 2.54 -4.87 -4.82
C ASN A 90 3.91 -4.34 -5.28
N PRO A 91 4.38 -3.22 -4.72
CA PRO A 91 5.68 -2.68 -5.05
C PRO A 91 6.80 -3.60 -4.54
N PRO A 92 7.98 -3.57 -5.16
CA PRO A 92 9.15 -4.27 -4.65
C PRO A 92 9.41 -3.90 -3.19
N GLN A 93 9.79 -4.89 -2.37
CA GLN A 93 9.96 -4.73 -0.93
C GLN A 93 11.27 -3.98 -0.60
N ARG A 94 11.37 -2.76 -1.12
CA ARG A 94 12.46 -1.78 -0.91
C ARG A 94 11.86 -0.45 -0.48
N PRO A 95 12.46 0.24 0.53
CA PRO A 95 11.85 1.45 1.11
C PRO A 95 11.63 2.56 0.07
N GLY A 96 12.56 2.74 -0.90
CA GLY A 96 12.42 3.72 -1.97
C GLY A 96 11.27 3.42 -2.94
N ALA A 97 11.11 2.16 -3.36
CA ALA A 97 10.02 1.74 -4.24
C ALA A 97 8.65 1.89 -3.54
N MET A 98 8.58 1.48 -2.28
CA MET A 98 7.38 1.64 -1.44
C MET A 98 7.01 3.13 -1.31
N ARG A 99 7.99 3.97 -0.95
CA ARG A 99 7.77 5.43 -0.81
C ARG A 99 7.23 6.06 -2.08
N TRP A 100 7.84 5.75 -3.25
CA TRP A 100 7.41 6.31 -4.53
C TRP A 100 5.98 5.89 -4.88
N SER A 101 5.69 4.59 -4.77
CA SER A 101 4.35 4.07 -5.03
C SER A 101 3.28 4.73 -4.15
N ILE A 102 3.58 4.97 -2.86
CA ILE A 102 2.60 5.57 -1.94
C ILE A 102 2.51 7.09 -2.13
N ALA A 103 3.63 7.79 -2.34
CA ALA A 103 3.62 9.25 -2.49
C ALA A 103 2.93 9.72 -3.77
N ALA A 104 2.86 8.88 -4.80
CA ALA A 104 2.32 9.26 -6.10
C ALA A 104 0.82 9.59 -6.08
N GLY A 105 0.03 8.96 -5.21
CA GLY A 105 -1.37 9.35 -5.01
C GLY A 105 -1.53 10.80 -4.54
N PRO A 106 -0.98 11.18 -3.37
CA PRO A 106 -0.97 12.58 -2.93
C PRO A 106 -0.34 13.55 -3.92
N LEU A 107 0.68 13.15 -4.68
CA LEU A 107 1.30 14.01 -5.71
C LEU A 107 0.33 14.37 -6.84
N VAL A 108 -0.62 13.51 -7.19
CA VAL A 108 -1.70 13.87 -8.13
C VAL A 108 -2.52 15.05 -7.57
N ASN A 109 -2.90 14.99 -6.30
CA ASN A 109 -3.66 16.07 -5.67
C ASN A 109 -2.82 17.36 -5.54
N VAL A 110 -1.52 17.25 -5.29
CA VAL A 110 -0.58 18.38 -5.30
C VAL A 110 -0.53 19.02 -6.68
N ALA A 111 -0.51 18.24 -7.76
CA ALA A 111 -0.50 18.76 -9.13
C ALA A 111 -1.84 19.43 -9.51
N LEU A 112 -2.98 18.90 -9.05
CA LEU A 112 -4.30 19.47 -9.24
C LEU A 112 -4.51 20.77 -8.43
N PHE A 113 -3.88 20.91 -7.28
CA PHE A 113 -4.08 22.02 -6.34
C PHE A 113 -3.88 23.41 -7.00
N PRO A 114 -2.75 23.73 -7.65
CA PRO A 114 -2.55 25.04 -8.27
C PRO A 114 -3.54 25.31 -9.44
N LEU A 115 -3.91 24.29 -10.19
CA LEU A 115 -4.85 24.40 -11.30
C LEU A 115 -6.26 24.77 -10.80
N LEU A 116 -6.73 24.06 -9.78
CA LEU A 116 -8.04 24.31 -9.15
C LEU A 116 -8.06 25.66 -8.42
N LEU A 117 -6.97 26.00 -7.74
CA LEU A 117 -6.84 27.30 -7.06
C LEU A 117 -6.88 28.46 -8.08
N ALA A 118 -6.19 28.32 -9.21
CA ALA A 118 -6.22 29.31 -10.28
C ALA A 118 -7.63 29.43 -10.88
N ALA A 119 -8.32 28.32 -11.15
CA ALA A 119 -9.68 28.31 -11.64
C ALA A 119 -10.65 29.05 -10.71
N VAL A 120 -10.58 28.80 -9.39
CA VAL A 120 -11.40 29.50 -8.38
C VAL A 120 -11.07 31.01 -8.32
N ARG A 121 -9.78 31.37 -8.38
CA ARG A 121 -9.35 32.78 -8.35
C ARG A 121 -9.79 33.54 -9.59
N VAL A 122 -9.61 32.96 -10.76
CA VAL A 122 -10.01 33.56 -12.04
C VAL A 122 -11.53 33.73 -12.09
N SER A 123 -12.31 32.70 -11.77
CA SER A 123 -13.78 32.77 -11.75
C SER A 123 -14.28 33.85 -10.76
N ARG A 124 -13.64 33.99 -9.60
CA ARG A 124 -13.96 35.06 -8.64
C ARG A 124 -13.65 36.45 -9.22
N ALA A 125 -12.49 36.62 -9.87
CA ALA A 125 -12.09 37.91 -10.48
C ALA A 125 -13.02 38.31 -11.64
N GLN A 126 -13.59 37.32 -12.34
CA GLN A 126 -14.58 37.52 -13.39
C GLN A 126 -16.01 37.79 -12.88
N GLY A 127 -16.21 37.84 -11.56
CA GLY A 127 -17.50 38.11 -10.92
C GLY A 127 -18.48 36.92 -10.94
N TRP A 128 -18.02 35.68 -11.18
CA TRP A 128 -18.89 34.49 -11.19
C TRP A 128 -19.61 34.26 -9.86
N ALA A 129 -19.04 34.72 -8.77
CA ALA A 129 -19.68 34.60 -7.45
C ALA A 129 -21.06 35.30 -7.40
N GLN A 130 -21.28 36.32 -8.22
CA GLN A 130 -22.52 37.09 -8.33
C GLN A 130 -23.35 36.75 -9.56
N THR A 131 -22.70 36.44 -10.68
CA THR A 131 -23.37 36.24 -11.97
C THR A 131 -23.63 34.78 -12.33
N MET A 132 -22.77 33.86 -11.87
CA MET A 132 -22.81 32.44 -12.19
C MET A 132 -22.63 31.59 -10.92
N HIS A 133 -23.60 31.64 -10.02
CA HIS A 133 -23.53 31.08 -8.67
C HIS A 133 -23.17 29.60 -8.66
N ASP A 134 -23.90 28.77 -9.44
CA ASP A 134 -23.69 27.31 -9.44
C ASP A 134 -22.31 26.90 -10.01
N PRO A 135 -21.86 27.37 -11.17
CA PRO A 135 -20.50 27.09 -11.65
C PRO A 135 -19.41 27.51 -10.67
N TYR A 136 -19.56 28.67 -10.02
CA TYR A 136 -18.61 29.12 -9.02
C TYR A 136 -18.57 28.23 -7.79
N ASN A 137 -19.73 27.83 -7.25
CA ASN A 137 -19.82 26.91 -6.13
C ASN A 137 -19.24 25.53 -6.47
N PHE A 138 -19.51 25.04 -7.69
CA PHE A 138 -18.93 23.79 -8.18
C PHE A 138 -17.40 23.85 -8.22
N LEU A 139 -16.80 24.88 -8.79
CA LEU A 139 -15.33 25.03 -8.80
C LEU A 139 -14.75 25.06 -7.39
N ARG A 140 -15.41 25.77 -6.47
CA ARG A 140 -15.02 25.79 -5.06
C ARG A 140 -15.13 24.41 -4.41
N ALA A 141 -16.22 23.69 -4.64
CA ALA A 141 -16.43 22.36 -4.09
C ALA A 141 -15.32 21.41 -4.58
N VAL A 142 -15.03 21.39 -5.89
CA VAL A 142 -13.96 20.55 -6.47
C VAL A 142 -12.59 20.90 -5.87
N PHE A 143 -12.29 22.20 -5.67
CA PHE A 143 -11.07 22.64 -5.01
C PHE A 143 -10.98 22.11 -3.57
N TYR A 144 -12.07 22.26 -2.78
CA TYR A 144 -12.08 21.79 -1.39
C TYR A 144 -12.05 20.27 -1.28
N ILE A 145 -12.69 19.53 -2.18
CA ILE A 145 -12.61 18.07 -2.27
C ILE A 145 -11.14 17.65 -2.47
N ASN A 146 -10.45 18.23 -3.45
CA ASN A 146 -9.04 17.93 -3.70
C ASN A 146 -8.14 18.31 -2.51
N LEU A 147 -8.36 19.47 -1.92
CA LEU A 147 -7.60 19.93 -0.76
C LEU A 147 -7.82 19.03 0.46
N SER A 148 -9.08 18.68 0.74
CA SER A 148 -9.43 17.78 1.86
C SER A 148 -8.81 16.41 1.67
N LEU A 149 -8.89 15.84 0.47
CA LEU A 149 -8.26 14.55 0.16
C LEU A 149 -6.74 14.61 0.32
N LEU A 150 -6.11 15.68 -0.14
CA LEU A 150 -4.66 15.91 0.01
C LEU A 150 -4.26 16.00 1.48
N VAL A 151 -4.92 16.88 2.25
CA VAL A 151 -4.60 17.10 3.67
C VAL A 151 -4.83 15.82 4.46
N PHE A 152 -5.97 15.15 4.25
CA PHE A 152 -6.30 13.92 4.95
C PHE A 152 -5.26 12.81 4.67
N ASN A 153 -4.91 12.60 3.38
CA ASN A 153 -3.94 11.58 3.02
C ASN A 153 -2.50 11.93 3.40
N LEU A 154 -2.15 13.19 3.64
CA LEU A 154 -0.83 13.58 4.13
C LEU A 154 -0.68 13.51 5.65
N LEU A 155 -1.77 13.26 6.40
CA LEU A 155 -1.67 13.07 7.85
C LEU A 155 -0.73 11.89 8.15
N PRO A 156 0.21 12.04 9.11
CA PRO A 156 1.16 10.99 9.47
C PRO A 156 0.50 9.88 10.31
N ILE A 157 -0.71 9.49 9.95
CA ILE A 157 -1.58 8.53 10.63
C ILE A 157 -1.65 7.26 9.78
N TYR A 158 -1.05 6.15 10.25
CA TYR A 158 -1.28 4.87 9.61
C TYR A 158 -2.77 4.46 9.80
N PRO A 159 -3.49 4.01 8.76
CA PRO A 159 -3.02 3.51 7.46
C PRO A 159 -3.01 4.52 6.29
N LEU A 160 -3.26 5.80 6.53
CA LEU A 160 -3.27 6.83 5.48
C LEU A 160 -1.91 6.91 4.76
N ASP A 161 -1.88 7.50 3.57
CA ASP A 161 -0.65 7.58 2.77
C ASP A 161 0.49 8.28 3.51
N GLY A 162 0.22 9.38 4.21
CA GLY A 162 1.20 10.08 5.03
C GLY A 162 1.82 9.20 6.10
N GLY A 163 1.02 8.36 6.76
CA GLY A 163 1.49 7.36 7.71
C GLY A 163 2.33 6.26 7.05
N GLN A 164 1.99 5.85 5.84
CA GLN A 164 2.75 4.88 5.06
C GLN A 164 4.04 5.49 4.48
N ILE A 165 4.02 6.76 4.06
CA ILE A 165 5.22 7.52 3.66
C ILE A 165 6.17 7.61 4.87
N LEU A 166 5.67 8.01 6.05
CA LEU A 166 6.44 8.03 7.27
C LEU A 166 7.05 6.66 7.59
N ARG A 167 6.26 5.58 7.51
CA ARG A 167 6.75 4.21 7.64
C ARG A 167 7.90 3.91 6.68
N SER A 168 7.77 4.30 5.41
CA SER A 168 8.81 4.05 4.40
C SER A 168 10.10 4.82 4.68
N LEU A 169 10.01 6.04 5.22
CA LEU A 169 11.15 6.82 5.67
C LEU A 169 11.83 6.18 6.90
N LEU A 170 11.05 5.78 7.89
CA LEU A 170 11.56 5.08 9.07
C LEU A 170 12.21 3.73 8.71
N TRP A 171 11.78 3.10 7.63
CA TRP A 171 12.35 1.82 7.19
C TRP A 171 13.83 1.94 6.78
N PHE A 172 14.27 3.08 6.26
CA PHE A 172 15.70 3.29 5.95
C PHE A 172 16.59 3.19 7.19
N VAL A 173 16.05 3.52 8.38
CA VAL A 173 16.82 3.58 9.64
C VAL A 173 16.54 2.37 10.53
N PHE A 174 15.28 2.00 10.72
CA PHE A 174 14.85 1.04 11.75
C PHE A 174 14.52 -0.36 11.21
N GLY A 175 14.56 -0.55 9.88
CA GLY A 175 14.16 -1.81 9.24
C GLY A 175 12.62 -1.95 9.14
N ARG A 176 12.20 -3.06 8.48
CA ARG A 176 10.80 -3.24 8.04
C ARG A 176 9.81 -3.40 9.19
N GLY A 177 10.14 -4.23 10.17
CA GLY A 177 9.22 -4.57 11.28
C GLY A 177 9.07 -3.41 12.26
N ARG A 178 10.19 -2.78 12.67
CA ARG A 178 10.17 -1.65 13.61
C ARG A 178 9.51 -0.42 13.01
N SER A 179 9.75 -0.10 11.74
CA SER A 179 9.12 1.05 11.09
C SER A 179 7.60 0.92 11.04
N LEU A 180 7.07 -0.29 10.76
CA LEU A 180 5.64 -0.53 10.78
C LEU A 180 5.08 -0.44 12.21
N MET A 181 5.80 -0.93 13.21
CA MET A 181 5.39 -0.82 14.62
C MET A 181 5.27 0.65 15.04
N ILE A 182 6.29 1.47 14.75
CA ILE A 182 6.28 2.91 15.09
C ILE A 182 5.14 3.61 14.37
N ALA A 183 4.97 3.37 13.06
CA ALA A 183 3.92 3.99 12.27
C ALA A 183 2.50 3.62 12.78
N THR A 184 2.29 2.37 13.19
CA THR A 184 0.99 1.96 13.75
C THR A 184 0.72 2.56 15.14
N ILE A 185 1.74 2.68 16.01
CA ILE A 185 1.58 3.35 17.31
C ILE A 185 1.21 4.82 17.11
N LEU A 186 1.91 5.54 16.23
CA LEU A 186 1.57 6.92 15.87
C LEU A 186 0.18 6.99 15.23
N GLY A 187 -0.20 5.97 14.44
CA GLY A 187 -1.53 5.83 13.87
C GLY A 187 -2.62 5.77 14.95
N PHE A 188 -2.45 4.96 15.98
CA PHE A 188 -3.40 4.90 17.11
C PHE A 188 -3.54 6.24 17.84
N LEU A 189 -2.43 6.94 18.08
CA LEU A 189 -2.47 8.27 18.71
C LEU A 189 -3.21 9.29 17.84
N GLY A 190 -2.94 9.29 16.53
CA GLY A 190 -3.63 10.15 15.57
C GLY A 190 -5.13 9.86 15.48
N ILE A 191 -5.51 8.57 15.44
CA ILE A 191 -6.92 8.15 15.41
C ILE A 191 -7.64 8.56 16.70
N ALA A 192 -7.00 8.43 17.86
CA ALA A 192 -7.57 8.89 19.13
C ALA A 192 -7.84 10.39 19.10
N GLY A 193 -6.89 11.21 18.59
CA GLY A 193 -7.10 12.63 18.36
C GLY A 193 -8.25 12.92 17.38
N PHE A 194 -8.38 12.11 16.32
CA PHE A 194 -9.43 12.25 15.33
C PHE A 194 -10.81 11.93 15.91
N ILE A 195 -10.91 10.91 16.77
CA ILE A 195 -12.14 10.57 17.51
C ILE A 195 -12.52 11.74 18.45
N GLY A 196 -11.55 12.26 19.23
CA GLY A 196 -11.78 13.40 20.09
C GLY A 196 -12.30 14.63 19.33
N PHE A 197 -11.72 14.94 18.18
CA PHE A 197 -12.17 16.01 17.31
C PHE A 197 -13.59 15.74 16.77
N ALA A 198 -13.88 14.51 16.29
CA ALA A 198 -15.18 14.12 15.78
C ALA A 198 -16.30 14.25 16.83
N LEU A 199 -16.00 13.92 18.09
CA LEU A 199 -16.91 14.09 19.22
C LEU A 199 -17.18 15.56 19.52
N LEU A 200 -16.13 16.41 19.47
CA LEU A 200 -16.26 17.85 19.70
C LEU A 200 -17.17 18.55 18.68
N ILE A 201 -17.04 18.16 17.39
CA ILE A 201 -17.84 18.77 16.32
C ILE A 201 -19.17 18.04 16.07
N HIS A 202 -19.47 16.97 16.82
CA HIS A 202 -20.70 16.17 16.72
C HIS A 202 -20.94 15.64 15.29
N TYR A 203 -19.89 15.17 14.61
CA TYR A 203 -19.97 14.69 13.21
C TYR A 203 -19.86 13.16 13.12
N PRO A 204 -21.00 12.43 13.06
CA PRO A 204 -21.04 10.95 13.15
C PRO A 204 -20.21 10.26 12.05
N TRP A 205 -20.14 10.85 10.86
CA TRP A 205 -19.38 10.28 9.74
C TRP A 205 -17.88 10.15 10.05
N LEU A 206 -17.29 11.15 10.72
CA LEU A 206 -15.89 11.08 11.16
C LEU A 206 -15.67 9.99 12.20
N ILE A 207 -16.66 9.71 13.05
CA ILE A 207 -16.59 8.60 14.01
C ILE A 207 -16.55 7.27 13.26
N ALA A 208 -17.40 7.08 12.25
CA ALA A 208 -17.43 5.88 11.43
C ALA A 208 -16.11 5.64 10.72
N ILE A 209 -15.52 6.70 10.09
CA ILE A 209 -14.21 6.63 9.48
C ILE A 209 -13.14 6.28 10.52
N SER A 210 -13.18 6.88 11.71
CA SER A 210 -12.20 6.61 12.77
C SER A 210 -12.23 5.16 13.24
N ILE A 211 -13.42 4.56 13.37
CA ILE A 211 -13.59 3.14 13.72
C ILE A 211 -12.96 2.25 12.61
N TYR A 212 -13.23 2.56 11.35
CA TYR A 212 -12.63 1.83 10.23
C TYR A 212 -11.10 1.92 10.26
N LEU A 213 -10.53 3.13 10.42
CA LEU A 213 -9.08 3.34 10.51
C LEU A 213 -8.49 2.58 11.70
N LEU A 214 -9.19 2.52 12.85
CA LEU A 214 -8.78 1.78 14.03
C LEU A 214 -8.62 0.29 13.73
N LEU A 215 -9.59 -0.32 13.03
CA LEU A 215 -9.55 -1.73 12.65
C LEU A 215 -8.38 -2.01 11.69
N VAL A 216 -8.13 -1.14 10.71
CA VAL A 216 -7.01 -1.30 9.78
C VAL A 216 -5.66 -1.11 10.49
N CYS A 217 -5.56 -0.12 11.40
CA CYS A 217 -4.37 0.10 12.23
C CYS A 217 -4.07 -1.11 13.13
N TRP A 218 -5.10 -1.72 13.72
CA TRP A 218 -4.97 -2.95 14.51
C TRP A 218 -4.39 -4.12 13.70
N ASN A 219 -4.87 -4.31 12.47
CA ASN A 219 -4.30 -5.31 11.56
C ASN A 219 -2.84 -4.99 11.20
N GLY A 220 -2.51 -3.71 11.01
CA GLY A 220 -1.14 -3.24 10.82
C GLY A 220 -0.23 -3.58 12.01
N LEU A 221 -0.71 -3.38 13.25
CA LEU A 221 0.02 -3.74 14.46
C LEU A 221 0.31 -5.24 14.55
N ARG A 222 -0.70 -6.07 14.29
CA ARG A 222 -0.54 -7.53 14.25
C ARG A 222 0.50 -7.95 13.20
N HIS A 223 0.45 -7.33 12.02
CA HIS A 223 1.42 -7.59 10.97
C HIS A 223 2.84 -7.17 11.37
N ALA A 224 3.00 -6.02 12.04
CA ALA A 224 4.29 -5.57 12.58
C ALA A 224 4.87 -6.56 13.59
N GLN A 225 4.03 -7.09 14.50
CA GLN A 225 4.46 -8.11 15.47
C GLN A 225 4.93 -9.39 14.78
N VAL A 226 4.24 -9.84 13.74
CA VAL A 226 4.67 -11.02 12.95
C VAL A 226 6.02 -10.77 12.30
N LEU A 227 6.21 -9.60 11.65
CA LEU A 227 7.48 -9.23 11.03
C LEU A 227 8.63 -9.20 12.04
N LEU A 228 8.41 -8.58 13.21
CA LEU A 228 9.42 -8.53 14.28
C LEU A 228 9.77 -9.91 14.84
N ARG A 229 8.79 -10.81 14.93
CA ARG A 229 9.06 -12.22 15.33
C ARG A 229 9.89 -12.94 14.25
N GLN A 230 9.59 -12.69 12.96
CA GLN A 230 10.36 -13.26 11.85
C GLN A 230 11.80 -12.73 11.79
N GLU A 231 12.02 -11.44 12.11
CA GLU A 231 13.36 -10.83 12.18
C GLU A 231 14.23 -11.45 13.32
N LYS A 232 13.60 -11.92 14.41
CA LYS A 232 14.28 -12.57 15.53
C LYS A 232 14.66 -14.03 15.27
N ILE A 233 14.21 -14.65 14.18
CA ILE A 233 14.53 -16.02 13.86
C ILE A 233 16.01 -16.10 13.49
N PRO A 234 16.80 -16.96 14.16
CA PRO A 234 18.20 -17.15 13.82
C PRO A 234 18.34 -17.61 12.37
N ARG A 235 19.31 -17.05 11.69
CA ARG A 235 19.60 -17.38 10.29
C ARG A 235 20.86 -18.23 10.24
N ARG A 236 20.89 -19.12 9.26
CA ARG A 236 21.99 -20.08 9.09
C ARG A 236 23.16 -19.39 8.41
N GLU A 237 24.32 -19.39 9.06
CA GLU A 237 25.57 -18.90 8.49
C GLU A 237 26.08 -19.86 7.42
N GLY A 238 26.82 -19.33 6.44
CA GLY A 238 27.40 -20.11 5.33
C GLY A 238 26.41 -20.47 4.22
N PHE A 239 25.15 -20.05 4.32
CA PHE A 239 24.14 -20.26 3.30
C PHE A 239 23.44 -18.95 2.93
N ALA A 240 23.21 -18.74 1.63
CA ALA A 240 22.41 -17.62 1.13
C ALA A 240 21.62 -18.03 -0.11
N CYS A 241 20.42 -17.50 -0.26
CA CYS A 241 19.62 -17.72 -1.46
C CYS A 241 20.32 -17.11 -2.69
N PRO A 242 20.50 -17.85 -3.80
CA PRO A 242 21.12 -17.34 -5.01
C PRO A 242 20.44 -16.09 -5.58
N SER A 243 19.10 -16.03 -5.54
CA SER A 243 18.31 -14.93 -6.08
C SER A 243 18.28 -13.70 -5.18
N CYS A 244 17.92 -13.84 -3.90
CA CYS A 244 17.72 -12.70 -2.99
C CYS A 244 18.82 -12.49 -1.96
N ARG A 245 19.84 -13.35 -1.93
CA ARG A 245 21.00 -13.35 -1.01
C ARG A 245 20.64 -13.41 0.48
N MET A 246 19.39 -13.74 0.81
CA MET A 246 18.96 -13.87 2.19
C MET A 246 19.37 -15.24 2.76
N ALA A 247 20.00 -15.23 3.92
CA ALA A 247 20.34 -16.47 4.65
C ALA A 247 19.06 -17.19 5.10
N PRO A 248 18.98 -18.53 4.95
CA PRO A 248 17.80 -19.30 5.33
C PRO A 248 17.64 -19.32 6.87
N PRO A 249 16.39 -19.37 7.36
CA PRO A 249 16.13 -19.49 8.80
C PRO A 249 16.52 -20.88 9.29
N VAL A 250 16.90 -20.97 10.57
CA VAL A 250 17.16 -22.23 11.26
C VAL A 250 15.84 -22.86 11.72
N GLY A 251 15.75 -24.20 11.66
CA GLY A 251 14.65 -24.98 12.19
C GLY A 251 13.68 -25.56 11.16
N ALA A 252 12.77 -26.41 11.63
CA ALA A 252 11.81 -27.16 10.82
C ALA A 252 10.70 -26.27 10.23
N ARG A 253 10.97 -25.63 9.08
CA ARG A 253 10.09 -24.65 8.44
C ARG A 253 9.64 -25.03 7.04
N TRP A 254 10.22 -26.04 6.43
CA TRP A 254 9.84 -26.57 5.13
C TRP A 254 8.86 -27.72 5.31
N LYS A 255 7.72 -27.65 4.64
CA LYS A 255 6.70 -28.69 4.68
C LYS A 255 6.94 -29.69 3.57
N CYS A 256 7.00 -30.96 3.92
CA CYS A 256 7.08 -32.04 2.94
C CYS A 256 5.82 -32.11 2.09
N GLY A 257 5.97 -32.07 0.76
CA GLY A 257 4.83 -32.17 -0.16
C GLY A 257 4.16 -33.56 -0.17
N HIS A 258 4.85 -34.60 0.30
CA HIS A 258 4.33 -35.98 0.33
C HIS A 258 3.63 -36.34 1.65
N CYS A 259 4.30 -36.14 2.80
CA CYS A 259 3.74 -36.54 4.10
C CYS A 259 3.27 -35.38 4.98
N GLY A 260 3.51 -34.13 4.57
CA GLY A 260 3.10 -32.95 5.32
C GLY A 260 3.98 -32.57 6.52
N GLN A 261 5.00 -33.38 6.86
CA GLN A 261 5.89 -33.11 7.99
C GLN A 261 6.71 -31.85 7.76
N LEU A 262 6.87 -31.06 8.83
CA LEU A 262 7.80 -29.93 8.85
C LEU A 262 9.21 -30.44 9.17
N PHE A 263 10.19 -29.96 8.42
CA PHE A 263 11.61 -30.33 8.61
C PHE A 263 12.53 -29.16 8.23
N ASP A 264 13.79 -29.26 8.64
CA ASP A 264 14.83 -28.32 8.21
C ASP A 264 15.59 -28.92 7.04
N THR A 265 15.35 -28.36 5.85
CA THR A 265 15.92 -28.87 4.59
C THR A 265 17.46 -28.78 4.55
N PHE A 266 18.05 -27.82 5.31
CA PHE A 266 19.51 -27.65 5.36
C PHE A 266 20.20 -28.63 6.32
N GLU A 267 19.51 -29.07 7.39
CA GLU A 267 20.02 -30.11 8.28
C GLU A 267 19.91 -31.50 7.67
N THR A 268 18.79 -31.75 7.00
CA THR A 268 18.50 -33.07 6.43
C THR A 268 19.00 -33.24 5.00
N ARG A 269 19.71 -32.24 4.47
CA ARG A 269 20.18 -32.22 3.06
C ARG A 269 19.05 -32.45 2.06
N ALA A 270 17.95 -31.74 2.25
CA ALA A 270 16.73 -31.82 1.46
C ALA A 270 16.03 -33.20 1.44
N LYS A 271 16.29 -34.07 2.42
CA LYS A 271 15.61 -35.35 2.62
C LYS A 271 14.60 -35.24 3.74
N CYS A 272 13.35 -35.62 3.46
CA CYS A 272 12.30 -35.61 4.49
C CYS A 272 12.56 -36.70 5.52
N PRO A 273 12.67 -36.38 6.84
CA PRO A 273 12.91 -37.39 7.87
C PRO A 273 11.70 -38.31 8.10
N GLY A 274 10.48 -37.91 7.72
CA GLY A 274 9.28 -38.71 7.92
C GLY A 274 9.02 -39.77 6.88
N CYS A 275 9.16 -39.41 5.58
CA CYS A 275 8.85 -40.32 4.47
C CYS A 275 10.04 -40.65 3.59
N GLY A 276 11.22 -40.09 3.86
CA GLY A 276 12.45 -40.39 3.12
C GLY A 276 12.54 -39.74 1.72
N VAL A 277 11.54 -39.00 1.26
CA VAL A 277 11.56 -38.34 -0.05
C VAL A 277 12.72 -37.34 -0.09
N GLN A 278 13.50 -37.41 -1.19
CA GLN A 278 14.59 -36.49 -1.50
C GLN A 278 14.08 -35.39 -2.43
N TYR A 279 14.45 -34.15 -2.16
CA TYR A 279 14.13 -32.99 -2.99
C TYR A 279 15.40 -32.49 -3.71
N ASP A 280 15.30 -32.27 -5.01
CA ASP A 280 16.42 -31.75 -5.83
C ASP A 280 16.61 -30.25 -5.58
N THR A 281 15.54 -29.51 -5.26
CA THR A 281 15.54 -28.08 -5.02
C THR A 281 14.94 -27.72 -3.68
N THR A 282 15.40 -26.58 -3.13
CA THR A 282 14.87 -26.00 -1.89
C THR A 282 14.29 -24.62 -2.19
N MET A 283 13.03 -24.40 -1.77
CA MET A 283 12.35 -23.12 -1.92
C MET A 283 12.86 -22.09 -0.89
N CYS A 284 13.20 -20.91 -1.35
CA CYS A 284 13.51 -19.79 -0.48
C CYS A 284 12.22 -19.26 0.20
N LEU A 285 12.21 -19.25 1.54
CA LEU A 285 11.06 -18.75 2.29
C LEU A 285 10.88 -17.21 2.21
N HIS A 286 11.89 -16.50 1.65
CA HIS A 286 11.84 -15.04 1.50
C HIS A 286 11.35 -14.62 0.10
N CYS A 287 11.98 -15.09 -0.98
CA CYS A 287 11.63 -14.72 -2.36
C CYS A 287 10.77 -15.77 -3.10
N ARG A 288 10.59 -16.97 -2.51
CA ARG A 288 9.86 -18.14 -3.04
C ARG A 288 10.49 -18.81 -4.27
N GLU A 289 11.65 -18.37 -4.73
CA GLU A 289 12.40 -19.05 -5.78
C GLU A 289 12.96 -20.39 -5.28
N GLN A 290 13.07 -21.35 -6.18
CA GLN A 290 13.58 -22.69 -5.90
C GLN A 290 14.98 -22.85 -6.50
N HIS A 291 15.92 -23.33 -5.71
CA HIS A 291 17.31 -23.55 -6.11
C HIS A 291 17.82 -24.90 -5.62
N PRO A 292 18.73 -25.53 -6.35
CA PRO A 292 19.46 -26.71 -5.89
C PRO A 292 20.24 -26.38 -4.61
N MET A 293 20.36 -27.36 -3.72
CA MET A 293 20.97 -27.18 -2.39
C MET A 293 22.43 -26.69 -2.48
N ASN A 294 23.19 -27.13 -3.49
CA ASN A 294 24.57 -26.75 -3.69
C ASN A 294 24.75 -25.25 -4.02
N GLU A 295 23.78 -24.61 -4.64
CA GLU A 295 23.81 -23.18 -4.95
C GLU A 295 23.62 -22.27 -3.73
N TRP A 296 23.10 -22.81 -2.63
CA TRP A 296 22.87 -22.06 -1.40
C TRP A 296 24.14 -21.85 -0.58
N VAL A 297 25.20 -22.63 -0.84
CA VAL A 297 26.46 -22.53 -0.08
C VAL A 297 27.19 -21.26 -0.51
N VAL A 298 27.43 -20.35 0.44
CA VAL A 298 28.28 -19.18 0.22
C VAL A 298 29.72 -19.62 0.26
N ASN A 299 30.42 -19.57 -0.88
CA ASN A 299 31.85 -19.85 -0.93
C ASN A 299 32.61 -18.74 -0.16
N PRO A 300 33.22 -19.01 0.99
CA PRO A 300 33.94 -17.99 1.76
C PRO A 300 35.17 -17.44 1.04
N TYR A 301 35.61 -18.07 -0.04
CA TYR A 301 36.76 -17.67 -0.83
C TYR A 301 36.43 -16.91 -2.13
N ALA A 302 35.15 -16.68 -2.44
CA ALA A 302 34.76 -15.99 -3.67
C ALA A 302 35.13 -14.48 -3.72
N GLY A 303 35.63 -13.92 -2.62
CA GLY A 303 36.14 -12.54 -2.54
C GLY A 303 37.65 -12.40 -2.43
N MET A 304 38.39 -13.49 -2.24
CA MET A 304 39.84 -13.47 -2.30
C MET A 304 40.28 -13.78 -3.74
N GLY A 305 40.46 -12.72 -4.52
CA GLY A 305 41.12 -12.84 -5.82
C GLY A 305 42.45 -13.53 -5.62
N ILE A 306 42.56 -14.78 -6.08
CA ILE A 306 43.85 -15.46 -6.22
C ILE A 306 44.57 -14.71 -7.35
N VAL A 307 45.44 -13.76 -6.97
CA VAL A 307 46.47 -13.23 -7.84
C VAL A 307 47.32 -14.44 -8.26
N GLY A 308 47.34 -14.69 -9.55
CA GLY A 308 47.93 -15.86 -10.17
C GLY A 308 49.34 -16.22 -9.63
N GLY A 309 49.40 -17.36 -8.98
CA GLY A 309 50.64 -18.10 -8.75
C GLY A 309 50.82 -19.09 -9.88
N THR A 310 51.74 -18.80 -10.79
CA THR A 310 52.26 -19.74 -11.78
C THR A 310 52.86 -20.95 -11.05
N VAL A 311 52.28 -22.12 -11.30
CA VAL A 311 52.88 -23.40 -10.88
C VAL A 311 54.11 -23.65 -11.76
N PRO A 312 55.33 -23.80 -11.23
CA PRO A 312 56.45 -24.24 -12.02
C PRO A 312 56.31 -25.74 -12.29
N THR A 313 56.27 -26.07 -13.56
CA THR A 313 56.46 -27.44 -14.05
C THR A 313 57.89 -27.91 -13.76
N LYS A 314 58.04 -29.01 -13.07
CA LYS A 314 59.16 -29.93 -13.14
C LYS A 314 58.66 -31.29 -13.60
#